data_472bb7e3e7836528e052c837ec142234
#
_entry.id   472bb7e3e7836528e052c837ec142234
#
_cell.length_a   1.000
_cell.length_b   1.000
_cell.length_c   1.000
_cell.angle_alpha   90.00
_cell.angle_beta   90.00
_cell.angle_gamma   90.00
#
_symmetry.space_group_name_H-M   'P 1'
#
loop_
_entity.id
_entity.type
_entity.pdbx_description
1 polymer ?
#
loop_
_entity_poly.entity_id
_entity_poly.type
_entity_poly.pdbx_seq_one_letter_code
_entity_poly.pdbx_strand_id
1 'polypeptide(L)'
;MKLFTYRGKRVHAFHRKLKGITWFIWWFPFLLAISYYSYLHLEELKAHPLPQGYFLGAGFLFSLILSWFINRVCYRKLLFFQKLNSLRILSRFLLENNLYLVKKIKRENKIIEKITLPQVYIKQSCYKIEVSFILEGNKFQDRFLNLGATLEVMFNGDFRNKTFDNRFIKYEIAINRIDSRITIDEVKVKGSKLQLMKDVSWDYIEEPHLLIGGGTGGGKTVVLMTIIYALAKIGFVDICDPKNSDLAGLKKIPVFHGRVYTSKEDIINCFKENVEFMEKRYEQMSSSSKFQAGKNFTHYDMKPKFILVDEWAALMAKIDRDYSQQSELMEYLSQLVLEGRQAGVFIIFAMQRPDGEFIKTALRDNFMKRLSVGHLESTGYDMMFGDANKTKEFKKLDEINGVKVKGRGYIANNGELAGEFFSPYVPLDQGFSFYDAYSKIPIMEFEGEEFSVFEEYKPPLETIDPIEEEETIENEPNKRPLKEFADEQNLKMPTLRKIIYLLTEQGIIFERTVSAILVDPFQEKLLLEILAQFEEGGRRSYPKAVEATIVHHGLGQGQGQA
;
A
#
# COMPACT_ATOMS: atom_id res chain seq x y z
N MET A 1 13.19 -8.70 21.99
CA MET A 1 11.85 -8.56 22.60
C MET A 1 11.83 -7.27 23.42
N LYS A 2 11.01 -6.26 23.03
CA LYS A 2 10.93 -5.00 23.82
C LYS A 2 10.12 -5.27 25.07
N LEU A 3 10.76 -5.23 26.23
CA LEU A 3 10.12 -5.49 27.54
C LEU A 3 8.96 -4.52 27.88
N PHE A 4 8.93 -3.33 27.32
CA PHE A 4 7.88 -2.34 27.54
C PHE A 4 7.44 -1.69 26.23
N THR A 5 6.14 -1.79 25.91
CA THR A 5 5.52 -1.08 24.80
C THR A 5 4.97 0.25 25.32
N TYR A 6 5.52 1.38 24.86
CA TYR A 6 5.01 2.70 25.22
C TYR A 6 3.72 2.99 24.46
N ARG A 7 2.56 2.95 25.15
CA ARG A 7 1.22 3.19 24.60
C ARG A 7 0.76 4.64 24.67
N GLY A 8 1.59 5.54 25.20
CA GLY A 8 1.25 6.95 25.37
C GLY A 8 0.91 7.33 26.81
N LYS A 9 0.21 8.45 27.01
CA LYS A 9 -0.21 8.94 28.31
C LYS A 9 -1.50 8.25 28.77
N ARG A 10 -1.54 7.77 30.02
CA ARG A 10 -2.74 7.22 30.64
C ARG A 10 -3.79 8.30 30.85
N VAL A 11 -5.05 8.00 30.53
CA VAL A 11 -6.17 8.90 30.74
C VAL A 11 -6.69 8.79 32.18
N HIS A 12 -6.90 9.94 32.84
CA HIS A 12 -7.42 10.03 34.20
C HIS A 12 -8.64 10.96 34.25
N ALA A 13 -9.51 10.80 35.23
CA ALA A 13 -10.74 11.58 35.38
C ALA A 13 -10.49 13.10 35.54
N PHE A 14 -9.36 13.50 36.14
CA PHE A 14 -9.02 14.92 36.32
C PHE A 14 -8.69 15.63 35.00
N HIS A 15 -8.29 14.88 33.94
CA HIS A 15 -7.96 15.48 32.64
C HIS A 15 -9.13 16.26 32.03
N ARG A 16 -10.40 15.99 32.40
CA ARG A 16 -11.57 16.79 31.97
C ARG A 16 -11.43 18.27 32.31
N LYS A 17 -10.69 18.62 33.37
CA LYS A 17 -10.49 19.99 33.86
C LYS A 17 -9.29 20.70 33.25
N LEU A 18 -8.49 20.05 32.40
CA LEU A 18 -7.22 20.57 31.88
C LEU A 18 -7.34 21.97 31.25
N LYS A 19 -8.42 22.24 30.48
CA LYS A 19 -8.61 23.55 29.86
C LYS A 19 -8.78 24.68 30.86
N GLY A 20 -9.46 24.43 31.98
CA GLY A 20 -9.57 25.39 33.07
C GLY A 20 -8.27 25.57 33.83
N ILE A 21 -7.54 24.46 34.08
CA ILE A 21 -6.25 24.48 34.78
C ILE A 21 -5.22 25.30 33.95
N THR A 22 -5.12 25.04 32.65
CA THR A 22 -4.20 25.77 31.77
C THR A 22 -4.58 27.24 31.65
N TRP A 23 -5.88 27.56 31.58
CA TRP A 23 -6.34 28.95 31.57
C TRP A 23 -5.96 29.65 32.88
N PHE A 24 -6.15 29.03 34.05
CA PHE A 24 -5.74 29.57 35.35
C PHE A 24 -4.21 29.79 35.42
N ILE A 25 -3.42 28.87 34.88
CA ILE A 25 -1.93 29.03 34.80
C ILE A 25 -1.56 30.29 33.99
N TRP A 26 -2.25 30.55 32.87
CA TRP A 26 -2.01 31.77 32.08
C TRP A 26 -2.49 33.05 32.76
N TRP A 27 -3.55 32.95 33.58
CA TRP A 27 -4.13 34.09 34.27
C TRP A 27 -3.38 34.42 35.57
N PHE A 28 -2.79 33.43 36.23
CA PHE A 28 -2.12 33.59 37.53
C PHE A 28 -1.04 34.69 37.57
N PRO A 29 -0.14 34.85 36.57
CA PRO A 29 0.84 35.96 36.54
C PRO A 29 0.18 37.35 36.53
N PHE A 30 -0.95 37.49 35.82
CA PHE A 30 -1.70 38.76 35.81
C PHE A 30 -2.33 39.07 37.17
N LEU A 31 -2.83 38.05 37.86
CA LEU A 31 -3.33 38.20 39.23
C LEU A 31 -2.25 38.68 40.16
N LEU A 32 -1.05 38.10 40.06
CA LEU A 32 0.09 38.53 40.87
C LEU A 32 0.46 39.99 40.56
N ALA A 33 0.51 40.38 39.31
CA ALA A 33 0.82 41.74 38.88
C ALA A 33 -0.22 42.75 39.41
N ILE A 34 -1.54 42.44 39.33
CA ILE A 34 -2.60 43.29 39.85
C ILE A 34 -2.53 43.38 41.39
N SER A 35 -2.26 42.27 42.07
CA SER A 35 -2.12 42.24 43.53
C SER A 35 -0.90 43.07 43.98
N TYR A 36 0.23 42.94 43.27
CA TYR A 36 1.45 43.72 43.56
C TYR A 36 1.23 45.22 43.31
N TYR A 37 0.60 45.60 42.21
CA TYR A 37 0.22 46.98 41.92
C TYR A 37 -0.68 47.55 43.03
N SER A 38 -1.72 46.79 43.42
CA SER A 38 -2.64 47.19 44.51
C SER A 38 -1.92 47.38 45.85
N TYR A 39 -0.88 46.55 46.11
CA TYR A 39 -0.10 46.66 47.33
C TYR A 39 0.76 47.95 47.31
N LEU A 40 1.42 48.28 46.22
CA LEU A 40 2.24 49.49 46.06
C LEU A 40 1.42 50.78 46.15
N HIS A 41 0.17 50.79 45.65
CA HIS A 41 -0.69 51.96 45.62
C HIS A 41 -1.79 51.92 46.69
N LEU A 42 -1.54 51.26 47.81
CA LEU A 42 -2.54 51.01 48.85
C LEU A 42 -3.05 52.31 49.52
N GLU A 43 -2.21 53.34 49.68
CA GLU A 43 -2.57 54.65 50.22
C GLU A 43 -3.44 55.46 49.24
N GLU A 44 -3.14 55.40 47.95
CA GLU A 44 -3.95 56.03 46.88
C GLU A 44 -5.34 55.35 46.75
N LEU A 45 -5.37 54.03 46.94
CA LEU A 45 -6.61 53.26 46.91
C LEU A 45 -7.54 53.64 48.07
N LYS A 46 -6.96 53.95 49.22
CA LYS A 46 -7.71 54.44 50.38
C LYS A 46 -8.19 55.88 50.21
N ALA A 47 -7.37 56.75 49.58
CA ALA A 47 -7.68 58.16 49.34
C ALA A 47 -8.73 58.34 48.24
N HIS A 48 -8.69 57.58 47.14
CA HIS A 48 -9.55 57.71 45.98
C HIS A 48 -10.10 56.34 45.52
N PRO A 49 -11.02 55.71 46.33
CA PRO A 49 -11.44 54.33 46.11
C PRO A 49 -12.21 54.10 44.82
N LEU A 50 -13.00 55.05 44.33
CA LEU A 50 -13.82 54.87 43.13
C LEU A 50 -12.97 54.86 41.82
N PRO A 51 -12.15 55.90 41.51
CA PRO A 51 -11.37 55.89 40.27
C PRO A 51 -10.35 54.76 40.20
N GLN A 52 -9.65 54.48 41.33
CA GLN A 52 -8.70 53.36 41.42
C GLN A 52 -9.39 51.98 41.32
N GLY A 53 -10.59 51.86 41.87
CA GLY A 53 -11.44 50.66 41.77
C GLY A 53 -11.84 50.38 40.33
N TYR A 54 -12.23 51.38 39.54
CA TYR A 54 -12.52 51.21 38.13
C TYR A 54 -11.31 50.80 37.32
N PHE A 55 -10.14 51.40 37.58
CA PHE A 55 -8.88 51.06 36.93
C PHE A 55 -8.47 49.58 37.20
N LEU A 56 -8.49 49.18 38.45
CA LEU A 56 -8.22 47.78 38.85
C LEU A 56 -9.23 46.81 38.30
N GLY A 57 -10.51 47.16 38.28
CA GLY A 57 -11.61 46.37 37.70
C GLY A 57 -11.43 46.19 36.19
N ALA A 58 -11.10 47.26 35.48
CA ALA A 58 -10.81 47.20 34.03
C ALA A 58 -9.57 46.34 33.73
N GLY A 59 -8.49 46.50 34.53
CA GLY A 59 -7.27 45.67 34.43
C GLY A 59 -7.55 44.20 34.70
N PHE A 60 -8.38 43.89 35.66
CA PHE A 60 -8.80 42.54 36.01
C PHE A 60 -9.62 41.90 34.87
N LEU A 61 -10.63 42.60 34.32
CA LEU A 61 -11.40 42.12 33.16
C LEU A 61 -10.53 41.93 31.92
N PHE A 62 -9.64 42.87 31.64
CA PHE A 62 -8.70 42.75 30.54
C PHE A 62 -7.81 41.52 30.69
N SER A 63 -7.28 41.26 31.90
CA SER A 63 -6.44 40.10 32.18
C SER A 63 -7.19 38.77 31.96
N LEU A 64 -8.47 38.70 32.31
CA LEU A 64 -9.31 37.52 32.05
C LEU A 64 -9.48 37.24 30.56
N ILE A 65 -9.78 38.31 29.79
CA ILE A 65 -9.97 38.19 28.35
C ILE A 65 -8.65 37.81 27.66
N LEU A 66 -7.57 38.47 28.03
CA LEU A 66 -6.24 38.22 27.45
C LEU A 66 -5.76 36.80 27.75
N SER A 67 -5.86 36.32 28.97
CA SER A 67 -5.48 34.96 29.36
C SER A 67 -6.35 33.90 28.64
N TRP A 68 -7.66 34.17 28.49
CA TRP A 68 -8.54 33.33 27.71
C TRP A 68 -8.13 33.27 26.23
N PHE A 69 -7.80 34.42 25.64
CA PHE A 69 -7.33 34.49 24.25
C PHE A 69 -6.02 33.75 24.05
N ILE A 70 -5.02 33.96 24.91
CA ILE A 70 -3.74 33.26 24.88
C ILE A 70 -3.97 31.74 24.95
N ASN A 71 -4.75 31.28 25.93
CA ASN A 71 -5.07 29.88 26.09
C ASN A 71 -5.74 29.30 24.84
N ARG A 72 -6.69 30.04 24.23
CA ARG A 72 -7.37 29.64 23.00
C ARG A 72 -6.40 29.48 21.81
N VAL A 73 -5.46 30.41 21.65
CA VAL A 73 -4.44 30.37 20.60
C VAL A 73 -3.49 29.18 20.82
N CYS A 74 -3.05 28.97 22.06
CA CYS A 74 -2.18 27.83 22.42
C CYS A 74 -2.83 26.49 22.06
N TYR A 75 -4.12 26.29 22.40
CA TYR A 75 -4.86 25.05 22.06
C TYR A 75 -5.06 24.84 20.56
N ARG A 76 -5.03 25.91 19.76
CA ARG A 76 -5.14 25.81 18.29
C ARG A 76 -3.80 25.52 17.60
N LYS A 77 -2.71 26.17 18.05
CA LYS A 77 -1.44 26.17 17.32
C LYS A 77 -0.38 25.24 17.89
N LEU A 78 -0.34 25.02 19.18
CA LEU A 78 0.74 24.27 19.83
C LEU A 78 0.38 22.80 20.03
N LEU A 79 1.21 21.91 19.47
CA LEU A 79 1.01 20.45 19.56
C LEU A 79 0.89 19.95 21.01
N PHE A 80 1.62 20.56 21.95
CA PHE A 80 1.53 20.21 23.37
C PHE A 80 0.09 20.42 23.91
N PHE A 81 -0.51 21.58 23.63
CA PHE A 81 -1.89 21.89 24.05
C PHE A 81 -2.93 21.07 23.29
N GLN A 82 -2.67 20.75 22.03
CA GLN A 82 -3.52 19.82 21.26
C GLN A 82 -3.53 18.43 21.92
N LYS A 83 -2.37 17.91 22.38
CA LYS A 83 -2.28 16.66 23.15
C LYS A 83 -3.06 16.72 24.46
N LEU A 84 -3.02 17.84 25.17
CA LEU A 84 -3.83 18.05 26.40
C LEU A 84 -5.32 18.10 26.08
N ASN A 85 -5.71 18.69 24.94
CA ASN A 85 -7.08 18.70 24.49
C ASN A 85 -7.61 17.29 24.18
N SER A 86 -6.84 16.48 23.48
CA SER A 86 -7.23 15.09 23.19
C SER A 86 -7.36 14.24 24.43
N LEU A 87 -6.47 14.41 25.45
CA LEU A 87 -6.64 13.81 26.77
C LEU A 87 -7.93 14.26 27.45
N ARG A 88 -8.25 15.56 27.36
CA ARG A 88 -9.47 16.15 27.94
C ARG A 88 -10.72 15.58 27.30
N ILE A 89 -10.76 15.56 25.96
CA ILE A 89 -11.89 15.04 25.18
C ILE A 89 -12.14 13.57 25.53
N LEU A 90 -11.09 12.73 25.52
CA LEU A 90 -11.20 11.31 25.83
C LEU A 90 -11.61 11.06 27.28
N SER A 91 -11.07 11.82 28.26
CA SER A 91 -11.49 11.74 29.65
C SER A 91 -12.96 12.10 29.83
N ARG A 92 -13.43 13.14 29.14
CA ARG A 92 -14.82 13.59 29.16
C ARG A 92 -15.74 12.53 28.55
N PHE A 93 -15.38 11.98 27.40
CA PHE A 93 -16.10 10.89 26.73
C PHE A 93 -16.29 9.68 27.67
N LEU A 94 -15.21 9.23 28.33
CA LEU A 94 -15.29 8.09 29.25
C LEU A 94 -16.23 8.35 30.42
N LEU A 95 -16.22 9.56 30.96
CA LEU A 95 -17.09 9.93 32.09
C LEU A 95 -18.56 10.10 31.67
N GLU A 96 -18.83 10.78 30.57
CA GLU A 96 -20.21 11.04 30.09
C GLU A 96 -20.91 9.75 29.60
N ASN A 97 -20.13 8.79 29.10
CA ASN A 97 -20.67 7.49 28.69
C ASN A 97 -20.66 6.41 29.78
N ASN A 98 -20.40 6.79 31.04
CA ASN A 98 -20.33 5.87 32.19
C ASN A 98 -19.31 4.73 32.02
N LEU A 99 -18.21 4.98 31.28
CA LEU A 99 -17.11 4.02 31.04
C LEU A 99 -16.09 4.11 32.19
N TYR A 100 -16.54 3.97 33.43
CA TYR A 100 -15.71 4.02 34.63
C TYR A 100 -16.18 3.02 35.70
N LEU A 101 -15.29 2.74 36.63
CA LEU A 101 -15.52 1.89 37.79
C LEU A 101 -15.69 2.77 39.02
N VAL A 102 -16.67 2.47 39.85
CA VAL A 102 -16.87 3.13 41.14
C VAL A 102 -16.33 2.20 42.22
N LYS A 103 -15.32 2.66 42.95
CA LYS A 103 -14.80 1.99 44.13
C LYS A 103 -15.35 2.71 45.38
N LYS A 104 -16.09 1.99 46.21
CA LYS A 104 -16.54 2.50 47.50
C LYS A 104 -15.40 2.32 48.51
N ILE A 105 -14.89 3.41 49.05
CA ILE A 105 -13.82 3.42 50.04
C ILE A 105 -14.44 3.91 51.34
N LYS A 106 -14.41 3.07 52.38
CA LYS A 106 -14.88 3.47 53.74
C LYS A 106 -13.75 4.21 54.44
N ARG A 107 -13.96 5.48 54.74
CA ARG A 107 -13.03 6.32 55.51
C ARG A 107 -13.78 6.97 56.63
N GLU A 108 -13.39 6.75 57.91
CA GLU A 108 -13.90 7.43 59.10
C GLU A 108 -15.43 7.64 59.07
N ASN A 109 -16.21 6.56 59.07
CA ASN A 109 -17.68 6.55 58.99
C ASN A 109 -18.35 7.19 57.75
N LYS A 110 -17.59 7.58 56.71
CA LYS A 110 -18.14 8.05 55.42
C LYS A 110 -17.75 7.10 54.31
N ILE A 111 -18.75 6.76 53.49
CA ILE A 111 -18.50 6.01 52.24
C ILE A 111 -18.18 7.03 51.15
N ILE A 112 -16.94 7.04 50.69
CA ILE A 112 -16.51 7.90 49.59
C ILE A 112 -16.50 7.05 48.32
N GLU A 113 -17.24 7.47 47.30
CA GLU A 113 -17.21 6.85 45.98
C GLU A 113 -16.07 7.43 45.15
N LYS A 114 -15.08 6.61 44.86
CA LYS A 114 -13.94 6.99 44.00
C LYS A 114 -14.15 6.48 42.59
N ILE A 115 -14.29 7.40 41.65
CA ILE A 115 -14.36 7.10 40.21
C ILE A 115 -12.95 6.73 39.71
N THR A 116 -12.82 5.56 39.08
CA THR A 116 -11.57 5.08 38.48
C THR A 116 -11.82 4.73 37.03
N LEU A 117 -11.10 5.36 36.11
CA LEU A 117 -11.15 5.02 34.70
C LEU A 117 -10.41 3.70 34.41
N PRO A 118 -10.88 2.87 33.47
CA PRO A 118 -10.14 1.73 32.98
C PRO A 118 -8.78 2.17 32.40
N GLN A 119 -7.90 1.23 32.12
CA GLN A 119 -6.61 1.57 31.51
C GLN A 119 -6.81 1.96 30.06
N VAL A 120 -6.83 3.26 29.81
CA VAL A 120 -6.91 3.85 28.48
C VAL A 120 -5.72 4.76 28.30
N TYR A 121 -5.06 4.62 27.17
CA TYR A 121 -3.87 5.38 26.81
C TYR A 121 -4.09 6.14 25.51
N ILE A 122 -3.48 7.31 25.39
CA ILE A 122 -3.50 8.11 24.18
C ILE A 122 -2.09 8.58 23.83
N LYS A 123 -1.72 8.43 22.56
CA LYS A 123 -0.49 8.93 21.97
C LYS A 123 -0.84 9.75 20.75
N GLN A 124 -0.38 10.98 20.68
CA GLN A 124 -0.67 11.90 19.58
C GLN A 124 0.60 12.45 18.96
N SER A 125 0.66 12.44 17.63
CA SER A 125 1.60 13.18 16.79
C SER A 125 0.89 14.31 16.03
N CYS A 126 1.57 14.98 15.12
CA CYS A 126 0.97 16.05 14.31
C CYS A 126 -0.19 15.55 13.42
N TYR A 127 -0.12 14.33 12.92
CA TYR A 127 -1.06 13.81 11.93
C TYR A 127 -1.79 12.54 12.37
N LYS A 128 -1.52 12.04 13.59
CA LYS A 128 -2.05 10.77 14.06
C LYS A 128 -2.34 10.78 15.56
N ILE A 129 -3.49 10.21 15.94
CA ILE A 129 -3.86 9.86 17.32
C ILE A 129 -3.97 8.35 17.41
N GLU A 130 -3.29 7.75 18.37
CA GLU A 130 -3.44 6.34 18.75
C GLU A 130 -4.13 6.29 20.12
N VAL A 131 -5.25 5.57 20.20
CA VAL A 131 -5.97 5.33 21.48
C VAL A 131 -5.97 3.84 21.76
N SER A 132 -5.50 3.46 22.95
CA SER A 132 -5.45 2.05 23.37
C SER A 132 -6.35 1.82 24.56
N PHE A 133 -7.29 0.87 24.46
CA PHE A 133 -8.20 0.45 25.51
C PHE A 133 -7.85 -0.96 25.98
N ILE A 134 -7.88 -1.19 27.29
CA ILE A 134 -7.61 -2.50 27.86
C ILE A 134 -8.79 -3.46 27.65
N LEU A 135 -8.48 -4.70 27.29
CA LEU A 135 -9.41 -5.81 27.12
C LEU A 135 -9.08 -6.91 28.14
N GLU A 136 -9.72 -6.87 29.30
CA GLU A 136 -9.51 -7.84 30.39
C GLU A 136 -10.84 -8.51 30.82
N GLY A 137 -11.79 -8.68 29.89
CA GLY A 137 -13.10 -9.23 30.22
C GLY A 137 -13.97 -8.31 31.10
N ASN A 138 -13.64 -7.01 31.18
CA ASN A 138 -14.42 -6.05 31.94
C ASN A 138 -15.74 -5.73 31.22
N LYS A 139 -16.73 -5.19 31.97
CA LYS A 139 -18.07 -4.86 31.45
C LYS A 139 -18.12 -3.87 30.28
N PHE A 140 -16.99 -3.29 29.90
CA PHE A 140 -16.89 -2.32 28.79
C PHE A 140 -16.27 -2.91 27.54
N GLN A 141 -15.86 -4.19 27.56
CA GLN A 141 -15.10 -4.81 26.49
C GLN A 141 -15.80 -4.69 25.13
N ASP A 142 -17.09 -5.03 25.07
CA ASP A 142 -17.84 -4.98 23.80
C ASP A 142 -17.94 -3.55 23.23
N ARG A 143 -18.07 -2.56 24.11
CA ARG A 143 -18.03 -1.15 23.70
C ARG A 143 -16.64 -0.76 23.19
N PHE A 144 -15.57 -1.22 23.86
CA PHE A 144 -14.21 -0.92 23.46
C PHE A 144 -13.83 -1.56 22.13
N LEU A 145 -14.48 -2.66 21.74
CA LEU A 145 -14.28 -3.32 20.46
C LEU A 145 -14.88 -2.55 19.26
N ASN A 146 -15.81 -1.61 19.50
CA ASN A 146 -16.60 -0.96 18.45
C ASN A 146 -16.57 0.58 18.52
N LEU A 147 -15.42 1.18 18.84
CA LEU A 147 -15.28 2.63 19.00
C LEU A 147 -14.76 3.37 17.76
N GLY A 148 -14.44 2.70 16.65
CA GLY A 148 -13.80 3.32 15.49
C GLY A 148 -14.51 4.58 15.00
N ALA A 149 -15.79 4.48 14.61
CA ALA A 149 -16.59 5.61 14.14
C ALA A 149 -16.77 6.71 15.20
N THR A 150 -16.96 6.32 16.47
CA THR A 150 -17.09 7.29 17.58
C THR A 150 -15.81 8.12 17.76
N LEU A 151 -14.65 7.47 17.72
CA LEU A 151 -13.35 8.15 17.84
C LEU A 151 -13.05 9.02 16.62
N GLU A 152 -13.45 8.60 15.42
CA GLU A 152 -13.36 9.37 14.18
C GLU A 152 -14.07 10.72 14.33
N VAL A 153 -15.34 10.70 14.72
CA VAL A 153 -16.13 11.93 14.92
C VAL A 153 -15.59 12.74 16.08
N MET A 154 -15.26 12.12 17.21
CA MET A 154 -14.80 12.79 18.42
C MET A 154 -13.49 13.57 18.22
N PHE A 155 -12.57 13.05 17.43
CA PHE A 155 -11.29 13.71 17.13
C PHE A 155 -11.32 14.49 15.80
N ASN A 156 -12.46 14.53 15.11
CA ASN A 156 -12.58 15.12 13.77
C ASN A 156 -11.47 14.64 12.84
N GLY A 157 -11.30 13.31 12.82
CA GLY A 157 -10.25 12.65 12.05
C GLY A 157 -10.80 11.69 11.01
N ASP A 158 -9.97 10.73 10.65
CA ASP A 158 -10.29 9.62 9.75
C ASP A 158 -9.77 8.33 10.39
N PHE A 159 -10.67 7.39 10.65
CA PHE A 159 -10.31 6.11 11.26
C PHE A 159 -9.56 5.24 10.25
N ARG A 160 -8.31 4.87 10.61
CA ARG A 160 -7.37 4.15 9.75
C ARG A 160 -7.25 2.68 10.05
N ASN A 161 -7.08 2.35 11.30
CA ASN A 161 -6.73 0.99 11.67
C ASN A 161 -7.19 0.63 13.08
N LYS A 162 -7.48 -0.67 13.27
CA LYS A 162 -7.82 -1.30 14.53
C LYS A 162 -6.91 -2.52 14.71
N THR A 163 -6.01 -2.46 15.67
CA THR A 163 -5.06 -3.53 15.94
C THR A 163 -5.15 -4.03 17.37
N PHE A 164 -4.85 -5.31 17.55
CA PHE A 164 -4.74 -5.91 18.88
C PHE A 164 -3.26 -6.00 19.26
N ASP A 165 -2.93 -5.51 20.45
CA ASP A 165 -1.58 -5.55 21.03
C ASP A 165 -1.68 -6.11 22.45
N ASN A 166 -1.43 -7.41 22.59
CA ASN A 166 -1.64 -8.17 23.82
C ASN A 166 -3.10 -8.02 24.34
N ARG A 167 -3.26 -7.41 25.52
CA ARG A 167 -4.57 -7.17 26.14
C ARG A 167 -5.19 -5.82 25.76
N PHE A 168 -4.68 -5.16 24.74
CA PHE A 168 -5.16 -3.85 24.32
C PHE A 168 -5.68 -3.88 22.90
N ILE A 169 -6.77 -3.16 22.69
CA ILE A 169 -7.20 -2.76 21.37
C ILE A 169 -6.71 -1.34 21.11
N LYS A 170 -6.02 -1.16 20.01
CA LYS A 170 -5.48 0.12 19.58
C LYS A 170 -6.23 0.62 18.35
N TYR A 171 -6.72 1.83 18.43
CA TYR A 171 -7.35 2.59 17.34
C TYR A 171 -6.38 3.64 16.83
N GLU A 172 -6.25 3.73 15.52
CA GLU A 172 -5.46 4.73 14.84
C GLU A 172 -6.38 5.68 14.08
N ILE A 173 -6.31 6.98 14.40
CA ILE A 173 -7.09 8.04 13.79
C ILE A 173 -6.13 9.04 13.17
N ALA A 174 -6.24 9.27 11.86
CA ALA A 174 -5.51 10.31 11.18
C ALA A 174 -6.21 11.66 11.39
N ILE A 175 -5.43 12.70 11.71
CA ILE A 175 -5.90 14.06 11.97
C ILE A 175 -5.14 15.05 11.10
N ASN A 176 -5.64 16.30 10.99
CA ASN A 176 -4.98 17.38 10.25
C ASN A 176 -4.62 16.98 8.80
N ARG A 177 -5.57 16.35 8.09
CA ARG A 177 -5.32 15.74 6.78
C ARG A 177 -4.87 16.76 5.73
N ILE A 178 -5.47 17.95 5.72
CA ILE A 178 -5.07 19.03 4.79
C ILE A 178 -3.64 19.47 5.07
N ASP A 179 -3.25 19.65 6.33
CA ASP A 179 -1.91 20.10 6.73
C ASP A 179 -0.83 19.05 6.44
N SER A 180 -1.23 17.79 6.22
CA SER A 180 -0.34 16.72 5.80
C SER A 180 -0.13 16.65 4.29
N ARG A 181 -0.88 17.43 3.49
CA ARG A 181 -0.69 17.56 2.04
C ARG A 181 0.70 18.13 1.76
N ILE A 182 1.40 17.55 0.80
CA ILE A 182 2.70 18.04 0.33
C ILE A 182 2.55 18.76 -1.00
N THR A 183 3.55 19.55 -1.37
CA THR A 183 3.65 20.19 -2.71
C THR A 183 4.39 19.27 -3.68
N ILE A 184 4.30 19.55 -4.97
CA ILE A 184 5.00 18.78 -6.02
C ILE A 184 6.52 18.74 -5.77
N ASP A 185 7.11 19.79 -5.23
CA ASP A 185 8.55 19.88 -4.94
C ASP A 185 8.98 18.96 -3.78
N GLU A 186 8.06 18.63 -2.88
CA GLU A 186 8.28 17.74 -1.77
C GLU A 186 8.10 16.25 -2.16
N VAL A 187 7.54 15.98 -3.35
CA VAL A 187 7.36 14.62 -3.86
C VAL A 187 8.70 14.02 -4.23
N LYS A 188 9.09 12.97 -3.53
CA LYS A 188 10.36 12.28 -3.74
C LYS A 188 10.28 10.82 -3.36
N VAL A 189 11.16 10.04 -3.95
CA VAL A 189 11.36 8.64 -3.57
C VAL A 189 12.57 8.55 -2.63
N LYS A 190 12.40 7.85 -1.51
CA LYS A 190 13.47 7.51 -0.56
C LYS A 190 13.55 6.00 -0.42
N GLY A 191 14.61 5.40 -0.93
CA GLY A 191 14.66 3.95 -1.10
C GLY A 191 13.55 3.49 -2.04
N SER A 192 12.67 2.62 -1.59
CA SER A 192 11.49 2.16 -2.33
C SER A 192 10.21 2.95 -2.06
N LYS A 193 10.27 4.02 -1.24
CA LYS A 193 9.09 4.75 -0.76
C LYS A 193 8.87 6.05 -1.51
N LEU A 194 7.83 6.10 -2.34
CA LEU A 194 7.31 7.32 -2.94
C LEU A 194 6.47 8.07 -1.92
N GLN A 195 6.91 9.27 -1.53
CA GLN A 195 6.18 10.13 -0.59
C GLN A 195 5.00 10.81 -1.30
N LEU A 196 3.79 10.57 -0.81
CA LEU A 196 2.55 11.13 -1.37
C LEU A 196 1.89 12.18 -0.45
N MET A 197 2.05 12.04 0.88
CA MET A 197 1.70 13.03 1.91
C MET A 197 2.76 12.96 3.00
N LYS A 198 2.79 13.90 3.94
CA LYS A 198 3.78 13.89 5.05
C LYS A 198 3.77 12.60 5.86
N ASP A 199 2.62 11.92 5.93
CA ASP A 199 2.39 10.69 6.68
C ASP A 199 1.94 9.50 5.80
N VAL A 200 1.94 9.65 4.48
CA VAL A 200 1.53 8.62 3.53
C VAL A 200 2.59 8.45 2.45
N SER A 201 2.99 7.22 2.23
CA SER A 201 3.91 6.83 1.16
C SER A 201 3.44 5.54 0.49
N TRP A 202 3.91 5.31 -0.72
CA TRP A 202 3.79 4.04 -1.42
C TRP A 202 5.17 3.38 -1.46
N ASP A 203 5.32 2.25 -0.79
CA ASP A 203 6.50 1.39 -0.87
C ASP A 203 6.29 0.37 -1.99
N TYR A 204 6.81 0.66 -3.20
CA TYR A 204 6.54 -0.15 -4.38
C TYR A 204 7.18 -1.55 -4.32
N ILE A 205 8.12 -1.81 -3.40
CA ILE A 205 8.67 -3.14 -3.18
C ILE A 205 7.79 -3.95 -2.23
N GLU A 206 7.37 -3.37 -1.09
CA GLU A 206 6.55 -4.07 -0.10
C GLU A 206 5.07 -4.11 -0.50
N GLU A 207 4.60 -3.11 -1.25
CA GLU A 207 3.24 -2.95 -1.72
C GLU A 207 3.24 -2.88 -3.26
N PRO A 208 3.59 -4.00 -3.96
CA PRO A 208 3.77 -3.99 -5.41
C PRO A 208 2.47 -3.63 -6.11
N HIS A 209 2.64 -2.98 -7.25
CA HIS A 209 1.58 -2.51 -8.13
C HIS A 209 0.63 -1.49 -7.47
N LEU A 210 0.20 -0.52 -8.26
CA LEU A 210 -0.68 0.56 -7.81
C LEU A 210 -1.94 0.62 -8.68
N LEU A 211 -3.10 0.56 -8.04
CA LEU A 211 -4.39 0.76 -8.69
C LEU A 211 -4.92 2.15 -8.33
N ILE A 212 -5.25 2.96 -9.34
CA ILE A 212 -5.78 4.30 -9.19
C ILE A 212 -7.18 4.37 -9.77
N GLY A 213 -8.17 4.59 -8.93
CA GLY A 213 -9.55 4.84 -9.31
C GLY A 213 -9.91 6.32 -9.25
N GLY A 214 -10.79 6.80 -10.12
CA GLY A 214 -11.28 8.17 -9.99
C GLY A 214 -12.15 8.63 -11.13
N GLY A 215 -13.26 9.26 -10.77
CA GLY A 215 -14.18 9.86 -11.73
C GLY A 215 -13.59 11.04 -12.49
N THR A 216 -14.27 11.43 -13.56
CA THR A 216 -13.91 12.57 -14.39
C THR A 216 -13.84 13.86 -13.55
N GLY A 217 -12.76 14.63 -13.69
CA GLY A 217 -12.59 15.90 -12.97
C GLY A 217 -12.08 15.76 -11.53
N GLY A 218 -11.88 14.55 -11.00
CA GLY A 218 -11.35 14.30 -9.64
C GLY A 218 -9.87 14.67 -9.46
N GLY A 219 -9.12 14.83 -10.55
CA GLY A 219 -7.68 15.13 -10.53
C GLY A 219 -6.77 13.93 -10.80
N LYS A 220 -7.32 12.82 -11.36
CA LYS A 220 -6.59 11.58 -11.67
C LYS A 220 -5.33 11.84 -12.52
N THR A 221 -5.48 12.58 -13.63
CA THR A 221 -4.35 12.89 -14.53
C THR A 221 -3.23 13.65 -13.82
N VAL A 222 -3.57 14.61 -12.94
CA VAL A 222 -2.56 15.36 -12.17
C VAL A 222 -1.81 14.44 -11.20
N VAL A 223 -2.52 13.50 -10.57
CA VAL A 223 -1.90 12.49 -9.69
C VAL A 223 -0.96 11.58 -10.49
N LEU A 224 -1.40 11.10 -11.65
CA LEU A 224 -0.57 10.27 -12.54
C LEU A 224 0.70 11.02 -12.97
N MET A 225 0.56 12.25 -13.46
CA MET A 225 1.70 13.08 -13.83
C MET A 225 2.64 13.30 -12.64
N THR A 226 2.12 13.50 -11.43
CA THR A 226 2.94 13.66 -10.21
C THR A 226 3.72 12.38 -9.89
N ILE A 227 3.09 11.22 -10.02
CA ILE A 227 3.73 9.92 -9.79
C ILE A 227 4.81 9.67 -10.85
N ILE A 228 4.48 9.87 -12.13
CA ILE A 228 5.44 9.76 -13.25
C ILE A 228 6.67 10.64 -12.97
N TYR A 229 6.46 11.90 -12.55
CA TYR A 229 7.54 12.84 -12.25
C TYR A 229 8.52 12.33 -11.19
N ALA A 230 8.00 11.70 -10.15
CA ALA A 230 8.85 11.17 -9.10
C ALA A 230 9.57 9.88 -9.53
N LEU A 231 8.86 8.98 -10.22
CA LEU A 231 9.39 7.68 -10.63
C LEU A 231 10.40 7.78 -11.77
N ALA A 232 10.19 8.70 -12.71
CA ALA A 232 11.15 8.96 -13.79
C ALA A 232 12.52 9.46 -13.31
N LYS A 233 12.63 9.93 -12.06
CA LYS A 233 13.91 10.32 -11.45
C LYS A 233 14.74 9.15 -10.92
N ILE A 234 14.13 7.97 -10.76
CA ILE A 234 14.77 6.83 -10.10
C ILE A 234 14.78 5.57 -10.95
N GLY A 235 14.00 5.53 -12.02
CA GLY A 235 13.83 4.36 -12.86
C GLY A 235 13.18 4.68 -14.20
N PHE A 236 12.82 3.65 -14.92
CA PHE A 236 12.21 3.76 -16.25
C PHE A 236 10.68 3.75 -16.11
N VAL A 237 10.01 4.58 -16.91
CA VAL A 237 8.55 4.65 -16.92
C VAL A 237 8.06 4.49 -18.37
N ASP A 238 7.37 3.39 -18.63
CA ASP A 238 6.65 3.14 -19.87
C ASP A 238 5.20 3.61 -19.69
N ILE A 239 4.71 4.47 -20.58
CA ILE A 239 3.42 5.15 -20.46
C ILE A 239 2.50 4.68 -21.56
N CYS A 240 1.40 4.01 -21.19
CA CYS A 240 0.36 3.55 -22.10
C CYS A 240 -0.86 4.46 -21.98
N ASP A 241 -1.16 5.25 -23.02
CA ASP A 241 -2.34 6.11 -23.09
C ASP A 241 -3.27 5.64 -24.22
N PRO A 242 -4.16 4.65 -23.96
CA PRO A 242 -5.06 4.13 -24.98
C PRO A 242 -6.09 5.15 -25.48
N LYS A 243 -6.31 6.24 -24.76
CA LYS A 243 -7.20 7.34 -25.20
C LYS A 243 -6.49 8.35 -26.11
N ASN A 244 -5.16 8.30 -26.18
CA ASN A 244 -4.34 9.27 -26.89
C ASN A 244 -4.67 10.71 -26.46
N SER A 245 -4.71 10.94 -25.15
CA SER A 245 -5.14 12.19 -24.52
C SER A 245 -3.97 12.93 -23.85
N ASP A 246 -4.10 13.20 -22.55
CA ASP A 246 -3.16 14.05 -21.81
C ASP A 246 -1.73 13.50 -21.73
N LEU A 247 -1.57 12.16 -21.59
CA LEU A 247 -0.25 11.56 -21.47
C LEU A 247 0.46 11.32 -22.81
N ALA A 248 -0.29 11.27 -23.90
CA ALA A 248 0.29 11.13 -25.26
C ALA A 248 1.25 12.26 -25.61
N GLY A 249 1.01 13.47 -25.09
CA GLY A 249 1.88 14.64 -25.28
C GLY A 249 3.30 14.45 -24.73
N LEU A 250 3.49 13.50 -23.79
CA LEU A 250 4.78 13.20 -23.18
C LEU A 250 5.79 12.55 -24.14
N LYS A 251 5.34 12.05 -25.31
CA LYS A 251 6.24 11.57 -26.41
C LYS A 251 7.33 12.56 -26.80
N LYS A 252 7.05 13.87 -26.64
CA LYS A 252 7.99 14.94 -27.03
C LYS A 252 9.05 15.23 -25.97
N ILE A 253 8.96 14.64 -24.80
CA ILE A 253 9.86 14.89 -23.68
C ILE A 253 11.01 13.89 -23.73
N PRO A 254 12.28 14.34 -23.68
CA PRO A 254 13.45 13.47 -23.89
C PRO A 254 13.49 12.21 -23.01
N VAL A 255 13.16 12.33 -21.72
CA VAL A 255 13.17 11.19 -20.77
C VAL A 255 12.14 10.10 -21.11
N PHE A 256 11.11 10.42 -21.91
CA PHE A 256 10.06 9.48 -22.33
C PHE A 256 10.14 9.12 -23.82
N HIS A 257 11.21 9.51 -24.50
CA HIS A 257 11.37 9.17 -25.93
C HIS A 257 11.35 7.65 -26.11
N GLY A 258 10.47 7.16 -27.01
CA GLY A 258 10.28 5.72 -27.25
C GLY A 258 9.52 4.96 -26.14
N ARG A 259 9.02 5.64 -25.09
CA ARG A 259 8.35 5.02 -23.93
C ARG A 259 6.89 5.42 -23.76
N VAL A 260 6.28 6.03 -24.76
CA VAL A 260 4.85 6.43 -24.72
C VAL A 260 4.11 5.74 -25.86
N TYR A 261 3.18 4.88 -25.49
CA TYR A 261 2.44 3.98 -26.37
C TYR A 261 0.97 4.40 -26.42
N THR A 262 0.38 4.53 -27.61
CA THR A 262 -1.00 5.03 -27.76
C THR A 262 -1.89 4.15 -28.64
N SER A 263 -1.32 3.35 -29.55
CA SER A 263 -2.08 2.33 -30.28
C SER A 263 -2.25 1.06 -29.44
N LYS A 264 -3.25 0.25 -29.75
CA LYS A 264 -3.46 -1.03 -29.06
C LYS A 264 -2.30 -1.99 -29.31
N GLU A 265 -1.79 -2.00 -30.53
CA GLU A 265 -0.68 -2.85 -30.97
C GLU A 265 0.61 -2.47 -30.21
N ASP A 266 0.94 -1.16 -30.16
CA ASP A 266 2.13 -0.68 -29.43
C ASP A 266 2.02 -1.00 -27.93
N ILE A 267 0.82 -0.90 -27.34
CA ILE A 267 0.62 -1.21 -25.92
C ILE A 267 0.80 -2.70 -25.66
N ILE A 268 0.22 -3.58 -26.49
CA ILE A 268 0.42 -5.03 -26.35
C ILE A 268 1.91 -5.38 -26.49
N ASN A 269 2.57 -4.77 -27.47
CA ASN A 269 4.03 -4.97 -27.65
C ASN A 269 4.84 -4.46 -26.45
N CYS A 270 4.45 -3.32 -25.87
CA CYS A 270 5.08 -2.82 -24.63
C CYS A 270 4.96 -3.84 -23.48
N PHE A 271 3.82 -4.49 -23.30
CA PHE A 271 3.66 -5.53 -22.28
C PHE A 271 4.55 -6.73 -22.56
N LYS A 272 4.61 -7.19 -23.83
CA LYS A 272 5.48 -8.27 -24.27
C LYS A 272 6.97 -7.96 -23.99
N GLU A 273 7.44 -6.79 -24.43
CA GLU A 273 8.82 -6.34 -24.21
C GLU A 273 9.18 -6.25 -22.71
N ASN A 274 8.20 -5.90 -21.87
CA ASN A 274 8.40 -5.87 -20.43
C ASN A 274 8.43 -7.26 -19.79
N VAL A 275 7.73 -8.25 -20.34
CA VAL A 275 7.88 -9.66 -19.92
C VAL A 275 9.28 -10.16 -20.31
N GLU A 276 9.71 -9.97 -21.55
CA GLU A 276 11.05 -10.34 -22.01
C GLU A 276 12.15 -9.66 -21.17
N PHE A 277 11.95 -8.39 -20.82
CA PHE A 277 12.85 -7.65 -19.94
C PHE A 277 12.91 -8.26 -18.53
N MET A 278 11.76 -8.63 -17.97
CA MET A 278 11.67 -9.28 -16.67
C MET A 278 12.38 -10.63 -16.67
N GLU A 279 12.18 -11.45 -17.70
CA GLU A 279 12.83 -12.76 -17.87
C GLU A 279 14.36 -12.63 -17.95
N LYS A 280 14.86 -11.69 -18.78
CA LYS A 280 16.29 -11.39 -18.85
C LYS A 280 16.88 -10.99 -17.49
N ARG A 281 16.17 -10.21 -16.70
CA ARG A 281 16.60 -9.86 -15.34
C ARG A 281 16.68 -11.07 -14.43
N TYR A 282 15.74 -12.00 -14.52
CA TYR A 282 15.79 -13.25 -13.76
C TYR A 282 17.02 -14.09 -14.16
N GLU A 283 17.32 -14.20 -15.46
CA GLU A 283 18.53 -14.87 -15.95
C GLU A 283 19.79 -14.19 -15.40
N GLN A 284 19.84 -12.87 -15.45
CA GLN A 284 20.96 -12.09 -14.95
C GLN A 284 21.13 -12.23 -13.42
N MET A 285 20.04 -12.18 -12.66
CA MET A 285 20.10 -12.37 -11.20
C MET A 285 20.55 -13.79 -10.85
N SER A 286 20.06 -14.81 -11.56
CA SER A 286 20.38 -16.22 -11.29
C SER A 286 21.83 -16.57 -11.66
N SER A 287 22.37 -15.96 -12.71
CA SER A 287 23.77 -16.17 -13.15
C SER A 287 24.77 -15.25 -12.43
N SER A 288 24.30 -14.30 -11.61
CA SER A 288 25.18 -13.36 -10.89
C SER A 288 26.02 -14.04 -9.82
N SER A 289 27.31 -13.69 -9.74
CA SER A 289 28.18 -14.09 -8.63
C SER A 289 27.67 -13.63 -7.26
N LYS A 290 26.79 -12.60 -7.22
CA LYS A 290 26.09 -12.10 -6.03
C LYS A 290 24.77 -12.85 -5.76
N PHE A 291 24.46 -13.95 -6.49
CA PHE A 291 23.18 -14.63 -6.35
C PHE A 291 22.91 -15.04 -4.92
N GLN A 292 21.75 -14.66 -4.43
CA GLN A 292 21.24 -15.06 -3.12
C GLN A 292 19.73 -15.24 -3.18
N ALA A 293 19.24 -16.43 -2.80
CA ALA A 293 17.82 -16.75 -2.78
C ALA A 293 17.02 -15.72 -1.94
N GLY A 294 15.87 -15.30 -2.48
CA GLY A 294 14.97 -14.35 -1.82
C GLY A 294 15.39 -12.87 -1.93
N LYS A 295 16.47 -12.54 -2.62
CA LYS A 295 16.84 -11.17 -2.92
C LYS A 295 16.11 -10.68 -4.17
N ASN A 296 15.84 -9.39 -4.23
CA ASN A 296 15.19 -8.71 -5.34
C ASN A 296 16.20 -7.86 -6.14
N PHE A 297 15.75 -7.25 -7.21
CA PHE A 297 16.51 -6.41 -8.13
C PHE A 297 17.42 -5.36 -7.43
N THR A 298 17.05 -4.84 -6.26
CA THR A 298 17.88 -3.83 -5.55
C THR A 298 19.19 -4.40 -5.02
N HIS A 299 19.23 -5.71 -4.72
CA HIS A 299 20.46 -6.39 -4.30
C HIS A 299 21.50 -6.46 -5.43
N TYR A 300 21.02 -6.41 -6.66
CA TYR A 300 21.84 -6.46 -7.88
C TYR A 300 22.07 -5.07 -8.49
N ASP A 301 21.79 -4.01 -7.75
CA ASP A 301 21.94 -2.61 -8.17
C ASP A 301 21.10 -2.22 -9.40
N MET A 302 20.07 -2.99 -9.73
CA MET A 302 19.18 -2.74 -10.87
C MET A 302 18.16 -1.64 -10.53
N LYS A 303 17.83 -0.81 -11.52
CA LYS A 303 16.83 0.26 -11.38
C LYS A 303 15.41 -0.29 -11.58
N PRO A 304 14.40 0.25 -10.87
CA PRO A 304 13.00 -0.15 -11.07
C PRO A 304 12.49 0.28 -12.44
N LYS A 305 11.55 -0.50 -12.99
CA LYS A 305 10.80 -0.18 -14.19
C LYS A 305 9.30 -0.17 -13.89
N PHE A 306 8.61 0.86 -14.37
CA PHE A 306 7.19 1.07 -14.11
C PHE A 306 6.43 1.10 -15.44
N ILE A 307 5.32 0.36 -15.52
CA ILE A 307 4.40 0.36 -16.65
C ILE A 307 3.12 1.04 -16.17
N LEU A 308 2.84 2.22 -16.72
CA LEU A 308 1.67 3.01 -16.36
C LEU A 308 0.64 2.96 -17.48
N VAL A 309 -0.59 2.59 -17.16
CA VAL A 309 -1.70 2.58 -18.11
C VAL A 309 -2.77 3.58 -17.65
N ASP A 310 -3.00 4.62 -18.44
CA ASP A 310 -4.10 5.58 -18.20
C ASP A 310 -5.39 5.08 -18.85
N GLU A 311 -6.32 4.63 -18.03
CA GLU A 311 -7.61 4.09 -18.44
C GLU A 311 -7.53 2.70 -19.08
N TRP A 312 -7.26 1.71 -18.25
CA TRP A 312 -7.25 0.29 -18.62
C TRP A 312 -8.55 -0.15 -19.32
N ALA A 313 -9.71 0.33 -18.85
CA ALA A 313 -11.00 0.00 -19.44
C ALA A 313 -11.11 0.46 -20.91
N ALA A 314 -10.47 1.58 -21.28
CA ALA A 314 -10.47 2.04 -22.67
C ALA A 314 -9.62 1.14 -23.58
N LEU A 315 -8.52 0.58 -23.06
CA LEU A 315 -7.74 -0.42 -23.80
C LEU A 315 -8.54 -1.69 -24.01
N MET A 316 -9.15 -2.22 -22.95
CA MET A 316 -9.97 -3.43 -23.03
C MET A 316 -11.11 -3.28 -24.04
N ALA A 317 -11.82 -2.15 -24.04
CA ALA A 317 -12.86 -1.86 -25.02
C ALA A 317 -12.36 -1.81 -26.48
N LYS A 318 -11.09 -1.45 -26.72
CA LYS A 318 -10.49 -1.46 -28.07
C LYS A 318 -10.16 -2.86 -28.57
N ILE A 319 -9.89 -3.80 -27.68
CA ILE A 319 -9.50 -5.17 -28.00
C ILE A 319 -10.61 -6.19 -27.75
N ASP A 320 -11.79 -5.75 -27.29
CA ASP A 320 -12.93 -6.61 -26.90
C ASP A 320 -13.36 -7.57 -28.02
N ARG A 321 -13.24 -7.16 -29.29
CA ARG A 321 -13.60 -7.97 -30.45
C ARG A 321 -12.50 -8.89 -30.95
N ASP A 322 -11.28 -8.77 -30.42
CA ASP A 322 -10.12 -9.57 -30.78
C ASP A 322 -9.70 -10.45 -29.61
N TYR A 323 -10.33 -11.60 -29.51
CA TYR A 323 -10.10 -12.55 -28.43
C TYR A 323 -8.63 -13.00 -28.33
N SER A 324 -7.91 -13.07 -29.47
CA SER A 324 -6.50 -13.46 -29.50
C SER A 324 -5.62 -12.40 -28.81
N GLN A 325 -5.78 -11.14 -29.21
CA GLN A 325 -5.03 -10.01 -28.62
C GLN A 325 -5.38 -9.82 -27.15
N GLN A 326 -6.66 -10.01 -26.79
CA GLN A 326 -7.10 -9.92 -25.40
C GLN A 326 -6.45 -11.02 -24.53
N SER A 327 -6.43 -12.26 -25.02
CA SER A 327 -5.83 -13.39 -24.32
C SER A 327 -4.31 -13.18 -24.15
N GLU A 328 -3.64 -12.74 -25.20
CA GLU A 328 -2.22 -12.45 -25.21
C GLU A 328 -1.85 -11.33 -24.19
N LEU A 329 -2.56 -10.21 -24.24
CA LEU A 329 -2.34 -9.11 -23.29
C LEU A 329 -2.58 -9.55 -21.84
N MET A 330 -3.63 -10.35 -21.59
CA MET A 330 -3.95 -10.84 -20.25
C MET A 330 -2.91 -11.87 -19.74
N GLU A 331 -2.26 -12.63 -20.62
CA GLU A 331 -1.14 -13.51 -20.28
C GLU A 331 0.07 -12.67 -19.83
N TYR A 332 0.50 -11.69 -20.63
CA TYR A 332 1.60 -10.79 -20.25
C TYR A 332 1.32 -10.04 -18.95
N LEU A 333 0.10 -9.49 -18.82
CA LEU A 333 -0.29 -8.82 -17.58
C LEU A 333 -0.20 -9.75 -16.38
N SER A 334 -0.65 -11.00 -16.51
CA SER A 334 -0.63 -11.97 -15.42
C SER A 334 0.80 -12.29 -14.99
N GLN A 335 1.70 -12.50 -15.94
CA GLN A 335 3.12 -12.74 -15.65
C GLN A 335 3.76 -11.55 -14.93
N LEU A 336 3.58 -10.33 -15.45
CA LEU A 336 4.14 -9.12 -14.85
C LEU A 336 3.60 -8.83 -13.45
N VAL A 337 2.30 -9.08 -13.22
CA VAL A 337 1.68 -8.86 -11.89
C VAL A 337 2.14 -9.89 -10.87
N LEU A 338 2.31 -11.16 -11.28
CA LEU A 338 2.68 -12.23 -10.37
C LEU A 338 4.18 -12.30 -10.10
N GLU A 339 5.01 -11.96 -11.07
CA GLU A 339 6.46 -12.19 -11.03
C GLU A 339 7.28 -10.88 -11.01
N GLY A 340 6.73 -9.76 -11.51
CA GLY A 340 7.46 -8.51 -11.72
C GLY A 340 8.15 -7.93 -10.48
N ARG A 341 7.57 -8.13 -9.28
CA ARG A 341 8.09 -7.56 -8.01
C ARG A 341 9.57 -7.86 -7.79
N GLN A 342 9.98 -9.10 -7.95
CA GLN A 342 11.36 -9.52 -7.67
C GLN A 342 12.35 -8.98 -8.72
N ALA A 343 11.93 -8.93 -9.98
CA ALA A 343 12.70 -8.36 -11.08
C ALA A 343 12.67 -6.83 -11.12
N GLY A 344 11.87 -6.17 -10.27
CA GLY A 344 11.75 -4.71 -10.22
C GLY A 344 10.88 -4.12 -11.31
N VAL A 345 9.89 -4.86 -11.81
CA VAL A 345 8.88 -4.39 -12.77
C VAL A 345 7.54 -4.20 -12.05
N PHE A 346 7.00 -2.99 -12.12
CA PHE A 346 5.80 -2.62 -11.39
C PHE A 346 4.74 -2.03 -12.32
N ILE A 347 3.48 -2.37 -12.08
CA ILE A 347 2.35 -1.89 -12.87
C ILE A 347 1.57 -0.83 -12.09
N ILE A 348 1.19 0.24 -12.78
CA ILE A 348 0.34 1.31 -12.28
C ILE A 348 -0.86 1.39 -13.22
N PHE A 349 -2.01 0.94 -12.74
CA PHE A 349 -3.25 1.04 -13.51
C PHE A 349 -4.09 2.20 -13.03
N ALA A 350 -4.53 3.01 -13.97
CA ALA A 350 -5.53 4.02 -13.72
C ALA A 350 -6.82 3.68 -14.48
N MET A 351 -7.96 3.91 -13.85
CA MET A 351 -9.27 3.69 -14.45
C MET A 351 -10.32 4.57 -13.76
N GLN A 352 -11.41 4.84 -14.46
CA GLN A 352 -12.51 5.61 -13.85
C GLN A 352 -13.21 4.78 -12.78
N ARG A 353 -13.41 3.50 -13.04
CA ARG A 353 -14.05 2.56 -12.13
C ARG A 353 -13.33 1.20 -12.23
N PRO A 354 -12.87 0.64 -11.12
CA PRO A 354 -12.14 -0.65 -11.11
C PRO A 354 -13.11 -1.84 -11.19
N ASP A 355 -13.83 -1.95 -12.31
CA ASP A 355 -14.82 -3.00 -12.52
C ASP A 355 -14.15 -4.36 -12.74
N GLY A 356 -14.77 -5.42 -12.20
CA GLY A 356 -14.31 -6.79 -12.35
C GLY A 356 -14.39 -7.33 -13.77
N GLU A 357 -15.16 -6.67 -14.63
CA GLU A 357 -15.23 -6.95 -16.06
C GLU A 357 -13.91 -6.67 -16.77
N PHE A 358 -13.22 -5.58 -16.38
CA PHE A 358 -11.98 -5.16 -17.01
C PHE A 358 -10.72 -5.74 -16.35
N ILE A 359 -10.79 -6.10 -15.07
CA ILE A 359 -9.68 -6.71 -14.34
C ILE A 359 -10.20 -7.80 -13.40
N LYS A 360 -9.82 -9.06 -13.67
CA LYS A 360 -10.22 -10.20 -12.83
C LYS A 360 -9.82 -9.98 -11.38
N THR A 361 -10.69 -10.37 -10.45
CA THR A 361 -10.46 -10.18 -9.00
C THR A 361 -9.10 -10.74 -8.55
N ALA A 362 -8.73 -11.93 -9.02
CA ALA A 362 -7.45 -12.56 -8.67
C ALA A 362 -6.22 -11.72 -9.07
N LEU A 363 -6.26 -11.04 -10.21
CA LEU A 363 -5.19 -10.11 -10.62
C LEU A 363 -5.26 -8.80 -9.84
N ARG A 364 -6.48 -8.26 -9.67
CA ARG A 364 -6.70 -7.02 -8.92
C ARG A 364 -6.20 -7.13 -7.47
N ASP A 365 -6.25 -8.30 -6.87
CA ASP A 365 -5.79 -8.53 -5.50
C ASP A 365 -4.27 -8.44 -5.34
N ASN A 366 -3.52 -8.52 -6.43
CA ASN A 366 -2.08 -8.29 -6.45
C ASN A 366 -1.70 -6.80 -6.55
N PHE A 367 -2.63 -5.91 -6.86
CA PHE A 367 -2.43 -4.47 -6.73
C PHE A 367 -2.54 -4.09 -5.26
N MET A 368 -1.38 -4.16 -4.57
CA MET A 368 -1.31 -4.01 -3.12
C MET A 368 -1.59 -2.59 -2.66
N LYS A 369 -1.22 -1.57 -3.46
CA LYS A 369 -1.56 -0.18 -3.16
C LYS A 369 -2.77 0.24 -3.99
N ARG A 370 -3.76 0.85 -3.33
CA ARG A 370 -5.01 1.30 -3.95
C ARG A 370 -5.29 2.74 -3.58
N LEU A 371 -5.55 3.56 -4.57
CA LEU A 371 -5.75 5.00 -4.45
C LEU A 371 -7.01 5.42 -5.21
N SER A 372 -7.93 6.10 -4.57
CA SER A 372 -9.02 6.81 -5.26
C SER A 372 -8.78 8.32 -5.26
N VAL A 373 -9.22 9.00 -6.30
CA VAL A 373 -9.14 10.46 -6.44
C VAL A 373 -10.49 11.00 -6.90
N GLY A 374 -11.02 11.96 -6.16
CA GLY A 374 -12.39 12.42 -6.34
C GLY A 374 -13.40 11.43 -5.74
N HIS A 375 -14.68 11.73 -5.93
CA HIS A 375 -15.76 10.90 -5.42
C HIS A 375 -15.98 9.68 -6.31
N LEU A 376 -16.17 8.52 -5.69
CA LEU A 376 -16.67 7.31 -6.33
C LEU A 376 -18.05 6.98 -5.77
N GLU A 377 -18.89 6.33 -6.56
CA GLU A 377 -20.11 5.70 -6.05
C GLU A 377 -19.77 4.57 -5.06
N SER A 378 -20.71 4.19 -4.19
CA SER A 378 -20.46 3.18 -3.15
C SER A 378 -19.90 1.88 -3.73
N THR A 379 -20.48 1.40 -4.83
CA THR A 379 -19.99 0.21 -5.55
C THR A 379 -18.56 0.39 -6.06
N GLY A 380 -18.18 1.60 -6.47
CA GLY A 380 -16.81 1.93 -6.89
C GLY A 380 -15.81 1.85 -5.72
N TYR A 381 -16.22 2.29 -4.53
CA TYR A 381 -15.41 2.15 -3.32
C TYR A 381 -15.26 0.68 -2.89
N ASP A 382 -16.34 -0.11 -2.98
CA ASP A 382 -16.31 -1.54 -2.67
C ASP A 382 -15.36 -2.31 -3.62
N MET A 383 -15.41 -1.99 -4.92
CA MET A 383 -14.51 -2.56 -5.92
C MET A 383 -13.06 -2.13 -5.70
N MET A 384 -12.85 -0.89 -5.26
CA MET A 384 -11.52 -0.32 -5.04
C MET A 384 -10.86 -0.86 -3.79
N PHE A 385 -11.58 -0.87 -2.65
CA PHE A 385 -11.00 -1.13 -1.34
C PHE A 385 -11.43 -2.46 -0.70
N GLY A 386 -12.40 -3.15 -1.29
CA GLY A 386 -12.83 -4.48 -0.86
C GLY A 386 -13.60 -4.50 0.46
N ASP A 387 -13.80 -5.71 0.97
CA ASP A 387 -14.71 -6.03 2.08
C ASP A 387 -14.40 -5.33 3.40
N ALA A 388 -13.13 -5.07 3.68
CA ALA A 388 -12.72 -4.35 4.89
C ALA A 388 -13.35 -2.95 4.99
N ASN A 389 -13.81 -2.39 3.88
CA ASN A 389 -14.34 -1.03 3.77
C ASN A 389 -15.86 -0.95 3.61
N LYS A 390 -16.58 -2.08 3.57
CA LYS A 390 -18.06 -2.13 3.41
C LYS A 390 -18.85 -1.32 4.46
N THR A 391 -18.31 -1.20 5.65
CA THR A 391 -18.95 -0.45 6.76
C THR A 391 -18.40 0.96 6.91
N LYS A 392 -17.45 1.37 6.07
CA LYS A 392 -16.86 2.71 6.13
C LYS A 392 -17.76 3.72 5.42
N GLU A 393 -18.13 4.79 6.12
CA GLU A 393 -18.79 5.94 5.50
C GLU A 393 -17.75 6.81 4.79
N PHE A 394 -17.76 6.78 3.46
CA PHE A 394 -16.89 7.63 2.65
C PHE A 394 -17.45 9.05 2.58
N LYS A 395 -16.66 10.02 2.99
CA LYS A 395 -17.06 11.44 2.99
C LYS A 395 -17.22 11.93 1.57
N LYS A 396 -18.18 12.83 1.33
CA LYS A 396 -18.28 13.56 0.07
C LYS A 396 -17.03 14.43 -0.10
N LEU A 397 -16.31 14.25 -1.22
CA LEU A 397 -14.92 14.70 -1.35
C LEU A 397 -14.77 16.06 -2.08
N ASP A 398 -15.84 16.61 -2.62
CA ASP A 398 -15.75 17.73 -3.56
C ASP A 398 -15.44 19.05 -2.87
N GLU A 399 -15.76 19.18 -1.57
CA GLU A 399 -15.63 20.45 -0.84
C GLU A 399 -15.11 20.25 0.58
N ILE A 400 -14.36 21.24 1.06
CA ILE A 400 -13.99 21.37 2.46
C ILE A 400 -14.32 22.80 2.88
N ASN A 401 -15.23 22.97 3.86
CA ASN A 401 -15.70 24.28 4.33
C ASN A 401 -16.22 25.19 3.18
N GLY A 402 -16.90 24.60 2.20
CA GLY A 402 -17.44 25.34 1.03
C GLY A 402 -16.43 25.66 -0.06
N VAL A 403 -15.19 25.20 0.05
CA VAL A 403 -14.15 25.38 -0.98
C VAL A 403 -13.92 24.05 -1.71
N LYS A 404 -13.99 24.08 -3.05
CA LYS A 404 -13.68 22.91 -3.88
C LYS A 404 -12.22 22.53 -3.76
N VAL A 405 -11.96 21.26 -3.40
CA VAL A 405 -10.61 20.71 -3.26
C VAL A 405 -10.42 19.57 -4.26
N LYS A 406 -9.67 19.84 -5.32
CA LYS A 406 -9.25 18.80 -6.27
C LYS A 406 -8.16 17.92 -5.68
N GLY A 407 -8.16 16.64 -6.07
CA GLY A 407 -7.15 15.67 -5.63
C GLY A 407 -7.37 15.09 -4.23
N ARG A 408 -8.54 15.30 -3.63
CA ARG A 408 -8.97 14.60 -2.40
C ARG A 408 -9.50 13.23 -2.78
N GLY A 409 -9.21 12.23 -1.98
CA GLY A 409 -9.59 10.84 -2.23
C GLY A 409 -9.34 9.95 -1.01
N TYR A 410 -9.13 8.67 -1.27
CA TYR A 410 -8.80 7.67 -0.27
C TYR A 410 -7.64 6.79 -0.73
N ILE A 411 -6.85 6.29 0.21
CA ILE A 411 -5.73 5.40 -0.04
C ILE A 411 -5.70 4.27 0.99
N ALA A 412 -5.39 3.07 0.53
CA ALA A 412 -5.22 1.90 1.39
C ALA A 412 -4.22 0.91 0.79
N ASN A 413 -3.75 -0.01 1.60
CA ASN A 413 -3.24 -1.28 1.12
C ASN A 413 -4.40 -2.26 0.91
N ASN A 414 -4.20 -3.26 0.07
CA ASN A 414 -5.21 -4.31 -0.13
C ASN A 414 -5.58 -4.96 1.21
N GLY A 415 -6.88 -5.07 1.50
CA GLY A 415 -7.39 -5.64 2.75
C GLY A 415 -7.35 -4.70 3.97
N GLU A 416 -6.86 -3.47 3.85
CA GLU A 416 -6.85 -2.48 4.93
C GLU A 416 -7.98 -1.45 4.79
N LEU A 417 -8.24 -0.73 5.89
CA LEU A 417 -9.18 0.38 5.87
C LEU A 417 -8.62 1.55 5.08
N ALA A 418 -9.40 2.05 4.14
CA ALA A 418 -9.04 3.20 3.34
C ALA A 418 -9.01 4.47 4.20
N GLY A 419 -7.92 5.21 4.09
CA GLY A 419 -7.76 6.47 4.79
C GLY A 419 -7.83 7.67 3.85
N GLU A 420 -8.36 8.79 4.35
CA GLU A 420 -8.46 10.03 3.60
C GLU A 420 -7.10 10.47 3.07
N PHE A 421 -7.06 10.81 1.79
CA PHE A 421 -5.88 11.15 1.03
C PHE A 421 -6.04 12.51 0.33
N PHE A 422 -4.95 13.25 0.25
CA PHE A 422 -4.85 14.43 -0.59
C PHE A 422 -3.65 14.26 -1.52
N SER A 423 -3.90 14.29 -2.83
CA SER A 423 -2.80 14.30 -3.80
C SER A 423 -1.88 15.49 -3.54
N PRO A 424 -0.58 15.38 -3.86
CA PRO A 424 0.32 16.52 -3.79
C PRO A 424 -0.26 17.74 -4.48
N TYR A 425 -0.05 18.91 -3.90
CA TYR A 425 -0.51 20.17 -4.51
C TYR A 425 0.41 20.54 -5.66
N VAL A 426 -0.18 20.75 -6.83
CA VAL A 426 0.51 21.21 -8.04
C VAL A 426 -0.06 22.57 -8.39
N PRO A 427 0.75 23.64 -8.39
CA PRO A 427 0.28 25.01 -8.62
C PRO A 427 0.12 25.31 -10.13
N LEU A 428 -0.77 24.56 -10.81
CA LEU A 428 -1.02 24.74 -12.25
C LEU A 428 -1.58 26.13 -12.58
N ASP A 429 -2.34 26.71 -11.66
CA ASP A 429 -2.88 28.06 -11.72
C ASP A 429 -1.84 29.17 -11.52
N GLN A 430 -0.66 28.81 -10.98
CA GLN A 430 0.47 29.71 -10.74
C GLN A 430 1.61 29.51 -11.76
N GLY A 431 1.34 28.85 -12.89
CA GLY A 431 2.28 28.69 -13.98
C GLY A 431 3.21 27.46 -13.89
N PHE A 432 2.95 26.50 -12.99
CA PHE A 432 3.71 25.25 -13.00
C PHE A 432 3.41 24.45 -14.27
N SER A 433 4.48 24.00 -14.95
CA SER A 433 4.41 23.19 -16.15
C SER A 433 5.06 21.83 -15.89
N PHE A 434 4.29 20.75 -16.03
CA PHE A 434 4.87 19.39 -16.02
C PHE A 434 5.86 19.17 -17.15
N TYR A 435 5.63 19.79 -18.32
CA TYR A 435 6.54 19.67 -19.46
C TYR A 435 7.93 20.18 -19.09
N ASP A 436 8.04 21.37 -18.49
CA ASP A 436 9.30 21.95 -18.06
C ASP A 436 9.94 21.16 -16.92
N ALA A 437 9.12 20.61 -16.03
CA ALA A 437 9.61 19.78 -14.93
C ALA A 437 10.21 18.47 -15.41
N TYR A 438 9.57 17.78 -16.35
CA TYR A 438 10.07 16.53 -16.95
C TYR A 438 11.30 16.75 -17.82
N SER A 439 11.36 17.85 -18.59
CA SER A 439 12.50 18.16 -19.48
C SER A 439 13.80 18.38 -18.71
N LYS A 440 13.73 18.61 -17.40
CA LYS A 440 14.90 18.74 -16.51
C LYS A 440 15.34 17.39 -15.92
N ILE A 441 14.61 16.30 -16.15
CA ILE A 441 14.99 14.99 -15.67
C ILE A 441 16.08 14.43 -16.57
N PRO A 442 17.23 14.00 -16.03
CA PRO A 442 18.29 13.40 -16.84
C PRO A 442 17.79 12.10 -17.47
N ILE A 443 18.19 11.89 -18.74
CA ILE A 443 17.92 10.65 -19.44
C ILE A 443 18.73 9.55 -18.77
N MET A 444 18.07 8.48 -18.36
CA MET A 444 18.73 7.29 -17.87
C MET A 444 18.86 6.29 -19.04
N GLU A 445 20.07 5.89 -19.32
CA GLU A 445 20.37 4.89 -20.34
C GLU A 445 20.45 3.50 -19.69
N PHE A 446 20.05 2.47 -20.45
CA PHE A 446 20.22 1.07 -20.02
C PHE A 446 21.69 0.65 -20.03
N GLU A 447 22.54 1.35 -20.81
CA GLU A 447 23.96 1.08 -20.95
C GLU A 447 24.78 1.22 -19.65
N GLY A 448 24.21 1.82 -18.62
CA GLY A 448 24.83 1.86 -17.28
C GLY A 448 24.53 0.66 -16.40
N GLU A 449 23.65 -0.25 -16.79
CA GLU A 449 23.62 -1.61 -16.28
C GLU A 449 24.69 -2.41 -17.05
N GLU A 450 25.96 -2.03 -16.91
CA GLU A 450 27.07 -2.94 -17.19
C GLU A 450 26.89 -4.13 -16.25
N PHE A 451 26.12 -5.10 -16.73
CA PHE A 451 26.36 -6.45 -16.31
C PHE A 451 27.81 -6.73 -16.74
N SER A 452 28.75 -6.56 -15.82
CA SER A 452 30.08 -7.08 -16.01
C SER A 452 29.90 -8.43 -16.68
N VAL A 453 30.36 -8.53 -17.93
CA VAL A 453 30.40 -9.78 -18.69
C VAL A 453 30.89 -10.80 -17.69
N PHE A 454 30.03 -11.76 -17.33
CA PHE A 454 30.39 -12.76 -16.38
C PHE A 454 31.68 -13.37 -16.82
N GLU A 455 32.75 -13.19 -16.05
CA GLU A 455 33.76 -14.23 -16.05
C GLU A 455 32.99 -15.51 -15.79
N GLU A 456 32.92 -16.34 -16.82
CA GLU A 456 32.40 -17.70 -16.73
C GLU A 456 32.87 -18.27 -15.39
N TYR A 457 32.00 -18.60 -14.49
CA TYR A 457 32.34 -19.27 -13.23
C TYR A 457 33.01 -20.57 -13.65
N LYS A 458 34.34 -20.54 -13.74
CA LYS A 458 35.17 -21.73 -13.78
C LYS A 458 35.25 -22.19 -12.33
N PRO A 459 34.59 -23.30 -11.95
CA PRO A 459 34.82 -23.89 -10.65
C PRO A 459 36.34 -24.03 -10.45
N PRO A 460 36.87 -23.86 -9.24
CA PRO A 460 38.27 -24.06 -8.96
C PRO A 460 38.68 -25.41 -9.55
N LEU A 461 39.63 -25.41 -10.51
CA LEU A 461 40.25 -26.61 -11.01
C LEU A 461 40.96 -27.24 -9.81
N GLU A 462 40.32 -28.22 -9.17
CA GLU A 462 41.07 -29.21 -8.43
C GLU A 462 41.97 -29.92 -9.45
N THR A 463 43.24 -29.74 -9.29
CA THR A 463 44.28 -30.47 -10.04
C THR A 463 44.14 -31.94 -9.67
N ILE A 464 43.45 -32.70 -10.51
CA ILE A 464 43.49 -34.16 -10.50
C ILE A 464 44.40 -34.52 -11.68
N ASP A 465 45.50 -35.20 -11.35
CA ASP A 465 46.43 -35.81 -12.30
C ASP A 465 45.70 -36.76 -13.26
N PRO A 466 46.15 -36.92 -14.50
CA PRO A 466 45.46 -37.68 -15.53
C PRO A 466 45.53 -39.18 -15.20
N ILE A 467 44.38 -39.76 -14.93
CA ILE A 467 44.22 -41.21 -15.02
C ILE A 467 43.63 -41.51 -16.41
N GLU A 468 44.44 -42.13 -17.23
CA GLU A 468 44.00 -42.82 -18.43
C GLU A 468 43.09 -43.97 -18.04
N GLU A 469 41.81 -43.89 -18.39
CA GLU A 469 40.98 -45.09 -18.59
C GLU A 469 39.91 -44.76 -19.67
N GLU A 470 39.99 -45.54 -20.73
CA GLU A 470 38.97 -45.70 -21.75
C GLU A 470 37.69 -46.24 -21.06
N GLU A 471 36.64 -45.45 -20.98
CA GLU A 471 35.31 -46.00 -20.73
C GLU A 471 34.33 -45.60 -21.82
N THR A 472 33.75 -46.63 -22.35
CA THR A 472 32.71 -46.72 -23.36
C THR A 472 31.56 -45.74 -23.09
N ILE A 473 31.25 -44.95 -24.14
CA ILE A 473 30.04 -44.09 -24.19
C ILE A 473 28.80 -45.00 -24.12
N GLU A 474 28.18 -45.10 -22.96
CA GLU A 474 26.81 -45.59 -22.86
C GLU A 474 25.87 -44.52 -23.44
N ASN A 475 25.11 -44.89 -24.46
CA ASN A 475 24.08 -44.08 -25.10
C ASN A 475 23.05 -43.63 -24.05
N GLU A 476 23.03 -42.33 -23.74
CA GLU A 476 21.89 -41.72 -23.09
C GLU A 476 20.62 -41.94 -23.93
N PRO A 477 19.44 -42.25 -23.32
CA PRO A 477 18.22 -42.45 -24.07
C PRO A 477 17.88 -41.20 -24.90
N ASN A 478 17.59 -41.43 -26.17
CA ASN A 478 17.37 -40.43 -27.21
C ASN A 478 16.17 -39.54 -26.84
N LYS A 479 16.43 -38.44 -26.13
CA LYS A 479 15.40 -37.45 -25.73
C LYS A 479 15.22 -36.47 -26.86
N ARG A 480 13.95 -36.14 -27.18
CA ARG A 480 13.61 -35.13 -28.20
C ARG A 480 12.62 -34.09 -27.67
N PRO A 481 12.55 -32.91 -28.34
CA PRO A 481 11.58 -31.88 -27.94
C PRO A 481 10.13 -32.37 -28.09
N LEU A 482 9.29 -32.09 -27.07
CA LEU A 482 7.86 -32.43 -27.07
C LEU A 482 7.13 -31.88 -28.31
N LYS A 483 7.55 -30.73 -28.84
CA LYS A 483 6.97 -30.13 -30.03
C LYS A 483 7.19 -31.00 -31.27
N GLU A 484 8.37 -31.56 -31.44
CA GLU A 484 8.73 -32.47 -32.56
C GLU A 484 7.90 -33.76 -32.48
N PHE A 485 7.76 -34.34 -31.29
CA PHE A 485 6.88 -35.47 -31.04
C PHE A 485 5.40 -35.12 -31.35
N ALA A 486 4.93 -33.94 -30.93
CA ALA A 486 3.58 -33.50 -31.16
C ALA A 486 3.24 -33.35 -32.66
N ASP A 487 4.19 -32.73 -33.41
CA ASP A 487 4.05 -32.50 -34.85
C ASP A 487 4.07 -33.82 -35.63
N GLU A 488 4.93 -34.78 -35.27
CA GLU A 488 5.03 -36.10 -35.88
C GLU A 488 3.74 -36.93 -35.67
N GLN A 489 3.18 -36.88 -34.49
CA GLN A 489 1.97 -37.63 -34.11
C GLN A 489 0.66 -36.85 -34.37
N ASN A 490 0.76 -35.67 -34.96
CA ASN A 490 -0.39 -34.78 -35.24
C ASN A 490 -1.24 -34.46 -33.98
N LEU A 491 -0.55 -34.23 -32.84
CA LEU A 491 -1.16 -34.01 -31.54
C LEU A 491 -1.18 -32.52 -31.15
N LYS A 492 -2.23 -32.10 -30.43
CA LYS A 492 -2.36 -30.69 -29.98
C LYS A 492 -1.51 -30.43 -28.73
N MET A 493 -0.57 -29.50 -28.82
CA MET A 493 0.32 -29.10 -27.72
C MET A 493 -0.39 -28.77 -26.40
N PRO A 494 -1.54 -28.05 -26.36
CA PRO A 494 -2.26 -27.79 -25.11
C PRO A 494 -2.74 -29.07 -24.42
N THR A 495 -3.12 -30.08 -25.19
CA THR A 495 -3.54 -31.38 -24.67
C THR A 495 -2.37 -32.12 -24.00
N LEU A 496 -1.23 -32.19 -24.70
CA LEU A 496 -0.02 -32.83 -24.18
C LEU A 496 0.50 -32.15 -22.92
N ARG A 497 0.54 -30.81 -22.87
CA ARG A 497 0.91 -30.05 -21.68
C ARG A 497 0.02 -30.33 -20.47
N LYS A 498 -1.28 -30.50 -20.70
CA LYS A 498 -2.22 -30.85 -19.64
C LYS A 498 -1.98 -32.26 -19.09
N ILE A 499 -1.70 -33.22 -19.97
CA ILE A 499 -1.38 -34.61 -19.58
C ILE A 499 -0.04 -34.64 -18.82
N ILE A 500 0.98 -33.95 -19.32
CA ILE A 500 2.29 -33.81 -18.65
C ILE A 500 2.17 -33.21 -17.28
N TYR A 501 1.33 -32.17 -17.11
CA TYR A 501 1.06 -31.59 -15.79
C TYR A 501 0.50 -32.65 -14.81
N LEU A 502 -0.51 -33.40 -15.25
CA LEU A 502 -1.10 -34.46 -14.44
C LEU A 502 -0.12 -35.61 -14.12
N LEU A 503 0.76 -35.97 -15.04
CA LEU A 503 1.82 -36.96 -14.83
C LEU A 503 2.88 -36.46 -13.86
N THR A 504 3.20 -35.17 -13.92
CA THR A 504 4.17 -34.54 -12.98
C THR A 504 3.59 -34.52 -11.55
N GLU A 505 2.30 -34.29 -11.37
CA GLU A 505 1.64 -34.39 -10.05
C GLU A 505 1.70 -35.83 -9.48
N GLN A 506 1.86 -36.83 -10.33
CA GLN A 506 2.01 -38.24 -9.94
C GLN A 506 3.49 -38.69 -9.83
N GLY A 507 4.43 -37.74 -9.88
CA GLY A 507 5.85 -37.98 -9.64
C GLY A 507 6.68 -38.34 -10.89
N ILE A 508 6.12 -38.26 -12.10
CA ILE A 508 6.87 -38.45 -13.34
C ILE A 508 7.53 -37.14 -13.75
N ILE A 509 8.86 -37.12 -13.77
CA ILE A 509 9.65 -35.92 -14.06
C ILE A 509 9.93 -35.82 -15.55
N PHE A 510 9.56 -34.69 -16.15
CA PHE A 510 9.91 -34.33 -17.53
C PHE A 510 11.04 -33.30 -17.50
N GLU A 511 12.09 -33.56 -18.25
CA GLU A 511 13.20 -32.64 -18.37
C GLU A 511 12.78 -31.41 -19.17
N ARG A 512 13.14 -30.22 -18.68
CA ARG A 512 12.82 -28.95 -19.32
C ARG A 512 14.11 -28.22 -19.65
N THR A 513 14.25 -27.85 -20.92
CA THR A 513 15.26 -26.87 -21.35
C THR A 513 14.63 -25.47 -21.40
N VAL A 514 15.43 -24.44 -21.59
CA VAL A 514 14.98 -23.05 -21.70
C VAL A 514 13.89 -22.86 -22.78
N SER A 515 13.90 -23.67 -23.82
CA SER A 515 13.00 -23.54 -25.00
C SER A 515 12.03 -24.71 -25.20
N ALA A 516 12.19 -25.84 -24.51
CA ALA A 516 11.40 -27.03 -24.79
C ALA A 516 11.29 -27.99 -23.58
N ILE A 517 10.18 -28.72 -23.53
CA ILE A 517 10.05 -29.93 -22.71
C ILE A 517 10.64 -31.07 -23.53
N LEU A 518 11.56 -31.83 -22.95
CA LEU A 518 12.12 -33.02 -23.57
C LEU A 518 11.34 -34.27 -23.13
N VAL A 519 11.12 -35.17 -24.06
CA VAL A 519 10.46 -36.46 -23.81
C VAL A 519 11.36 -37.60 -24.27
N ASP A 520 11.45 -38.62 -23.45
CA ASP A 520 12.12 -39.88 -23.77
C ASP A 520 11.15 -40.89 -24.37
N PRO A 521 11.60 -41.97 -24.98
CA PRO A 521 10.75 -42.97 -25.62
C PRO A 521 9.72 -43.61 -24.68
N PHE A 522 10.00 -43.71 -23.40
CA PHE A 522 9.07 -44.23 -22.41
C PHE A 522 7.95 -43.20 -22.14
N GLN A 523 8.30 -41.95 -21.99
CA GLN A 523 7.37 -40.84 -21.78
C GLN A 523 6.45 -40.64 -22.99
N GLU A 524 7.00 -40.77 -24.19
CA GLU A 524 6.23 -40.74 -25.45
C GLU A 524 5.16 -41.84 -25.49
N LYS A 525 5.56 -43.07 -25.19
CA LYS A 525 4.64 -44.21 -25.10
C LYS A 525 3.53 -43.97 -24.06
N LEU A 526 3.90 -43.45 -22.90
CA LEU A 526 2.95 -43.13 -21.83
C LEU A 526 1.91 -42.08 -22.27
N LEU A 527 2.35 -41.04 -22.97
CA LEU A 527 1.49 -39.99 -23.51
C LEU A 527 0.49 -40.54 -24.55
N LEU A 528 0.95 -41.44 -25.44
CA LEU A 528 0.08 -42.08 -26.44
C LEU A 528 -0.94 -43.02 -25.77
N GLU A 529 -0.56 -43.80 -24.79
CA GLU A 529 -1.48 -44.68 -24.06
C GLU A 529 -2.57 -43.91 -23.32
N ILE A 530 -2.23 -42.78 -22.71
CA ILE A 530 -3.22 -41.92 -22.03
C ILE A 530 -4.22 -41.34 -23.04
N LEU A 531 -3.73 -40.92 -24.22
CA LEU A 531 -4.60 -40.44 -25.31
C LEU A 531 -5.50 -41.52 -25.85
N ALA A 532 -4.97 -42.74 -26.09
CA ALA A 532 -5.75 -43.88 -26.57
C ALA A 532 -6.83 -44.30 -25.55
N GLN A 533 -6.51 -44.33 -24.25
CA GLN A 533 -7.49 -44.60 -23.20
C GLN A 533 -8.57 -43.53 -23.10
N PHE A 534 -8.26 -42.29 -23.46
CA PHE A 534 -9.22 -41.22 -23.47
C PHE A 534 -10.20 -41.37 -24.67
N GLU A 535 -9.72 -41.76 -25.86
CA GLU A 535 -10.50 -41.88 -27.08
C GLU A 535 -11.32 -43.19 -27.13
N GLU A 536 -10.71 -44.34 -26.83
CA GLU A 536 -11.35 -45.65 -26.93
C GLU A 536 -12.16 -46.04 -25.68
N GLY A 537 -11.78 -45.57 -24.52
CA GLY A 537 -12.38 -45.98 -23.24
C GLY A 537 -13.63 -45.20 -22.82
N GLY A 538 -14.13 -44.24 -23.60
CA GLY A 538 -15.28 -43.39 -23.23
C GLY A 538 -15.08 -42.59 -21.95
N ARG A 539 -13.87 -42.43 -21.49
CA ARG A 539 -13.52 -41.69 -20.27
C ARG A 539 -13.48 -40.19 -20.57
N ARG A 540 -14.40 -39.47 -20.01
CA ARG A 540 -14.56 -38.01 -20.24
C ARG A 540 -13.60 -37.11 -19.44
N SER A 541 -12.52 -37.67 -18.87
CA SER A 541 -11.56 -36.82 -18.13
C SER A 541 -10.14 -37.37 -18.18
N TYR A 542 -9.17 -36.51 -18.52
CA TYR A 542 -7.73 -36.81 -18.51
C TYR A 542 -7.20 -37.31 -17.15
N PRO A 543 -7.61 -36.77 -15.99
CA PRO A 543 -7.15 -37.28 -14.70
C PRO A 543 -7.42 -38.79 -14.51
N LYS A 544 -8.59 -39.29 -14.91
CA LYS A 544 -8.92 -40.71 -14.81
C LYS A 544 -8.15 -41.59 -15.79
N ALA A 545 -7.81 -41.07 -16.97
CA ALA A 545 -6.98 -41.78 -17.93
C ALA A 545 -5.53 -41.87 -17.44
N VAL A 546 -5.00 -40.78 -16.89
CA VAL A 546 -3.66 -40.73 -16.29
C VAL A 546 -3.55 -41.71 -15.11
N GLU A 547 -4.50 -41.69 -14.17
CA GLU A 547 -4.54 -42.58 -13.02
C GLU A 547 -4.55 -44.07 -13.44
N ALA A 548 -5.37 -44.42 -14.44
CA ALA A 548 -5.46 -45.79 -14.97
C ALA A 548 -4.13 -46.21 -15.62
N THR A 549 -3.47 -45.36 -16.37
CA THR A 549 -2.18 -45.66 -17.02
C THR A 549 -1.06 -45.82 -15.99
N ILE A 550 -1.02 -44.99 -14.97
CA ILE A 550 -0.05 -45.07 -13.89
C ILE A 550 -0.20 -46.38 -13.11
N VAL A 551 -1.43 -46.78 -12.80
CA VAL A 551 -1.70 -48.09 -12.13
C VAL A 551 -1.28 -49.23 -13.03
N HIS A 552 -1.55 -49.17 -14.34
CA HIS A 552 -1.14 -50.21 -15.30
C HIS A 552 0.39 -50.40 -15.37
N HIS A 553 1.14 -49.30 -15.29
CA HIS A 553 2.63 -49.34 -15.30
C HIS A 553 3.27 -49.47 -13.92
N GLY A 554 2.49 -49.56 -12.83
CA GLY A 554 3.02 -49.72 -11.47
C GLY A 554 3.81 -48.51 -10.94
N LEU A 555 3.60 -47.30 -11.50
CA LEU A 555 4.38 -46.11 -11.22
C LEU A 555 3.86 -45.30 -9.98
N GLY A 556 2.78 -45.74 -9.35
CA GLY A 556 2.09 -45.03 -8.26
C GLY A 556 2.32 -45.52 -6.84
N GLN A 557 3.30 -46.38 -6.56
CA GLN A 557 3.59 -46.84 -5.20
C GLN A 557 5.09 -46.74 -4.87
N GLY A 558 5.45 -45.58 -4.32
CA GLY A 558 6.80 -45.43 -3.75
C GLY A 558 7.03 -44.06 -3.12
N GLN A 559 6.50 -43.87 -1.89
CA GLN A 559 7.18 -43.23 -0.76
C GLN A 559 6.18 -42.97 0.38
N GLY A 560 6.05 -44.03 1.18
CA GLY A 560 5.47 -43.94 2.51
C GLY A 560 6.06 -45.07 3.34
N GLN A 561 7.31 -44.86 3.82
CA GLN A 561 7.92 -45.45 5.00
C GLN A 561 9.46 -45.42 4.88
N ALA A 562 10.10 -44.40 5.44
CA ALA A 562 11.26 -44.51 6.32
C ALA A 562 11.61 -43.09 6.84
#